data_f588d4289f8c4ce728616059bfebf286
#
_entry.id   f588d4289f8c4ce728616059bfebf286
#
_cell.length_a   1.000
_cell.length_b   1.000
_cell.length_c   1.000
_cell.angle_alpha   90.00
_cell.angle_beta   90.00
_cell.angle_gamma   90.00
#
_symmetry.space_group_name_H-M   'P 1'
#
loop_
_entity.id
_entity.type
_entity.pdbx_description
1 polymer ?
#
loop_
_entity_poly.entity_id
_entity_poly.type
_entity_poly.pdbx_seq_one_letter_code
_entity_poly.pdbx_strand_id
1 'polypeptide(L)'
;MKIFILFFTLVMTSNIYSQGMSKRFEFRSFSITPFVNYVSSASIQQNPNSTDIIEKNQITDLHGGLSYGISIKKKMFGDDIMVGVSAEYLKIEDESHTERVFNGPASVNLRVTEIVWVVPLELSVYYKIPRFSDSFGLYLGGGMGVYFGDRERQIFNMKTETKSKDQALNFHIATGGEYNINRNLSAVFEITFREGEYKVKSSFPSDQVTINGSRYDIQQDYDSKVFIDGLKLGLGLSYYFN
;
A
#
# COMPACT_ATOMS: atom_id res chain seq x y z
N MET A 1 10.16 17.48 8.91
CA MET A 1 9.51 18.71 8.39
C MET A 1 10.47 19.67 7.69
N LYS A 2 11.67 19.95 8.22
CA LYS A 2 12.65 20.88 7.57
C LYS A 2 13.23 20.36 6.23
N ILE A 3 13.42 19.05 6.06
CA ILE A 3 13.96 18.45 4.83
C ILE A 3 12.92 18.47 3.68
N PHE A 4 11.64 18.35 4.00
CA PHE A 4 10.55 18.37 3.03
C PHE A 4 10.37 19.76 2.40
N ILE A 5 10.53 20.82 3.19
CA ILE A 5 10.46 22.21 2.72
C ILE A 5 11.66 22.52 1.79
N LEU A 6 12.84 21.96 2.08
CA LEU A 6 14.03 22.17 1.25
C LEU A 6 13.90 21.49 -0.12
N PHE A 7 13.29 20.30 -0.19
CA PHE A 7 13.06 19.57 -1.43
C PHE A 7 12.03 20.28 -2.31
N PHE A 8 10.95 20.79 -1.72
CA PHE A 8 9.91 21.53 -2.42
C PHE A 8 10.41 22.86 -2.98
N THR A 9 11.27 23.58 -2.24
CA THR A 9 11.89 24.84 -2.70
C THR A 9 12.90 24.58 -3.82
N LEU A 10 13.65 23.49 -3.81
CA LEU A 10 14.61 23.14 -4.87
C LEU A 10 13.90 22.83 -6.20
N VAL A 11 12.76 22.17 -6.14
CA VAL A 11 11.94 21.84 -7.33
C VAL A 11 11.32 23.10 -7.94
N MET A 12 10.92 24.07 -7.11
CA MET A 12 10.30 25.31 -7.61
C MET A 12 11.32 26.28 -8.24
N THR A 13 12.59 26.27 -7.82
CA THR A 13 13.60 27.16 -8.39
C THR A 13 14.17 26.70 -9.72
N SER A 14 14.06 25.40 -10.07
CA SER A 14 14.56 24.87 -11.35
C SER A 14 13.73 25.30 -12.57
N ASN A 15 12.49 25.74 -12.36
CA ASN A 15 11.60 26.16 -13.47
C ASN A 15 11.93 27.53 -14.09
N ILE A 16 12.81 28.33 -13.47
CA ILE A 16 13.09 29.70 -13.91
C ILE A 16 14.12 29.76 -15.08
N TYR A 17 14.88 28.68 -15.32
CA TYR A 17 15.99 28.69 -16.29
C TYR A 17 15.78 27.89 -17.57
N SER A 18 14.63 27.24 -17.77
CA SER A 18 14.37 26.40 -18.95
C SER A 18 13.39 27.01 -19.96
N GLN A 19 13.69 28.18 -20.49
CA GLN A 19 12.96 28.74 -21.62
C GLN A 19 13.66 28.48 -23.00
N GLY A 20 14.09 27.24 -23.21
CA GLY A 20 14.47 26.77 -24.55
C GLY A 20 13.30 26.06 -25.20
N MET A 21 12.92 26.38 -26.44
CA MET A 21 11.83 25.75 -27.20
C MET A 21 12.10 24.25 -27.45
N SER A 22 11.93 23.43 -26.46
CA SER A 22 11.85 21.96 -26.57
C SER A 22 10.39 21.58 -26.70
N LYS A 23 10.05 20.75 -27.69
CA LYS A 23 8.72 20.13 -27.77
C LYS A 23 8.44 19.48 -26.45
N ARG A 24 7.35 19.87 -25.77
CA ARG A 24 6.99 19.35 -24.44
C ARG A 24 6.26 18.04 -24.59
N PHE A 25 6.57 17.05 -23.75
CA PHE A 25 5.69 15.92 -23.52
C PHE A 25 4.41 16.46 -22.90
N GLU A 26 3.31 16.37 -23.57
CA GLU A 26 2.03 16.84 -23.06
C GLU A 26 1.25 15.65 -22.51
N PHE A 27 0.72 15.80 -21.32
CA PHE A 27 -0.30 14.87 -20.87
C PHE A 27 -1.49 14.97 -21.83
N ARG A 28 -1.94 13.83 -22.30
CA ARG A 28 -3.16 13.76 -23.09
C ARG A 28 -4.37 13.91 -22.18
N SER A 29 -5.54 14.21 -22.76
CA SER A 29 -6.71 14.62 -22.00
C SER A 29 -7.22 13.58 -21.00
N PHE A 30 -7.15 12.28 -21.33
CA PHE A 30 -7.69 11.20 -20.51
C PHE A 30 -6.95 9.89 -20.74
N SER A 31 -6.66 9.16 -19.67
CA SER A 31 -6.04 7.83 -19.76
C SER A 31 -6.62 6.83 -18.77
N ILE A 32 -6.56 5.57 -19.16
CA ILE A 32 -6.81 4.41 -18.30
C ILE A 32 -5.53 3.58 -18.24
N THR A 33 -5.11 3.22 -17.04
CA THR A 33 -3.85 2.53 -16.78
C THR A 33 -4.07 1.33 -15.87
N PRO A 34 -4.21 0.12 -16.40
CA PRO A 34 -4.00 -1.08 -15.60
C PRO A 34 -2.55 -1.16 -15.13
N PHE A 35 -2.34 -1.61 -13.90
CA PHE A 35 -1.01 -1.68 -13.30
C PHE A 35 -0.85 -2.91 -12.39
N VAL A 36 0.41 -3.29 -12.19
CA VAL A 36 0.85 -4.25 -11.18
C VAL A 36 1.91 -3.57 -10.33
N ASN A 37 1.82 -3.72 -9.01
CA ASN A 37 2.81 -3.17 -8.09
C ASN A 37 3.40 -4.29 -7.23
N TYR A 38 4.62 -4.03 -6.76
CA TYR A 38 5.23 -4.70 -5.64
C TYR A 38 5.24 -3.76 -4.43
N VAL A 39 4.65 -4.20 -3.32
CA VAL A 39 4.63 -3.49 -2.04
C VAL A 39 5.71 -4.08 -1.15
N SER A 40 6.61 -3.26 -0.63
CA SER A 40 7.82 -3.74 0.06
C SER A 40 7.53 -4.39 1.41
N SER A 41 6.54 -3.90 2.15
CA SER A 41 6.26 -4.37 3.51
C SER A 41 4.84 -4.00 3.96
N ALA A 42 4.39 -4.73 4.95
CA ALA A 42 3.28 -4.38 5.84
C ALA A 42 3.64 -4.85 7.24
N SER A 43 2.99 -4.33 8.26
CA SER A 43 3.18 -4.82 9.62
C SER A 43 1.88 -4.85 10.41
N ILE A 44 1.84 -5.70 11.45
CA ILE A 44 0.68 -5.88 12.30
C ILE A 44 1.10 -5.67 13.75
N GLN A 45 0.49 -4.71 14.43
CA GLN A 45 0.51 -4.59 15.87
C GLN A 45 -0.70 -5.35 16.41
N GLN A 46 -0.46 -6.45 17.14
CA GLN A 46 -1.52 -7.40 17.45
C GLN A 46 -2.50 -6.90 18.51
N ASN A 47 -2.00 -6.25 19.57
CA ASN A 47 -2.82 -5.80 20.71
C ASN A 47 -2.42 -4.36 21.14
N PRO A 48 -2.65 -3.32 20.31
CA PRO A 48 -2.23 -1.95 20.59
C PRO A 48 -2.85 -1.35 21.87
N ASN A 49 -3.97 -1.93 22.33
CA ASN A 49 -4.69 -1.48 23.51
C ASN A 49 -4.41 -2.34 24.76
N SER A 50 -3.46 -3.30 24.71
CA SER A 50 -3.09 -4.10 25.88
C SER A 50 -2.51 -3.21 26.98
N THR A 51 -2.81 -3.57 28.23
CA THR A 51 -2.18 -2.96 29.41
C THR A 51 -0.77 -3.50 29.66
N ASP A 52 -0.44 -4.66 29.10
CA ASP A 52 0.91 -5.20 29.10
C ASP A 52 1.74 -4.51 27.99
N ILE A 53 2.85 -3.88 28.41
CA ILE A 53 3.74 -3.14 27.51
C ILE A 53 4.39 -4.05 26.46
N ILE A 54 4.66 -5.32 26.79
CA ILE A 54 5.27 -6.29 25.88
C ILE A 54 4.29 -6.64 24.77
N GLU A 55 3.07 -7.00 25.13
CA GLU A 55 2.01 -7.31 24.15
C GLU A 55 1.65 -6.10 23.30
N LYS A 56 1.54 -4.93 23.94
CA LYS A 56 1.23 -3.67 23.25
C LYS A 56 2.25 -3.32 22.17
N ASN A 57 3.53 -3.57 22.42
CA ASN A 57 4.62 -3.23 21.48
C ASN A 57 4.99 -4.39 20.55
N GLN A 58 4.26 -5.49 20.58
CA GLN A 58 4.50 -6.61 19.68
C GLN A 58 4.05 -6.26 18.27
N ILE A 59 5.03 -6.05 17.39
CA ILE A 59 4.83 -5.81 15.97
C ILE A 59 5.31 -7.04 15.20
N THR A 60 4.51 -7.48 14.27
CA THR A 60 4.80 -8.58 13.34
C THR A 60 4.99 -7.98 11.96
N ASP A 61 6.21 -8.04 11.42
CA ASP A 61 6.51 -7.59 10.07
C ASP A 61 6.11 -8.68 9.08
N LEU A 62 5.40 -8.29 8.04
CA LEU A 62 4.99 -9.17 6.95
C LEU A 62 5.88 -8.94 5.73
N HIS A 63 6.19 -10.00 5.01
CA HIS A 63 6.86 -9.90 3.72
C HIS A 63 5.99 -9.12 2.73
N GLY A 64 6.64 -8.41 1.80
CA GLY A 64 5.94 -7.68 0.76
C GLY A 64 5.09 -8.57 -0.14
N GLY A 65 4.25 -7.93 -0.95
CA GLY A 65 3.32 -8.65 -1.81
C GLY A 65 3.10 -7.95 -3.15
N LEU A 66 2.48 -8.69 -4.07
CA LEU A 66 2.03 -8.14 -5.34
C LEU A 66 0.62 -7.58 -5.19
N SER A 67 0.39 -6.44 -5.84
CA SER A 67 -0.93 -5.86 -6.00
C SER A 67 -1.21 -5.56 -7.46
N TYR A 68 -2.48 -5.44 -7.79
CA TYR A 68 -2.92 -5.06 -9.12
C TYR A 68 -4.11 -4.11 -9.05
N GLY A 69 -4.24 -3.27 -10.06
CA GLY A 69 -5.28 -2.27 -10.04
C GLY A 69 -5.43 -1.52 -11.36
N ILE A 70 -6.22 -0.48 -11.27
CA ILE A 70 -6.52 0.40 -12.39
C ILE A 70 -6.49 1.85 -11.92
N SER A 71 -5.92 2.73 -12.75
CA SER A 71 -5.92 4.17 -12.54
C SER A 71 -6.54 4.87 -13.75
N ILE A 72 -7.34 5.88 -13.47
CA ILE A 72 -7.93 6.78 -14.45
C ILE A 72 -7.34 8.15 -14.18
N LYS A 73 -6.72 8.76 -15.19
CA LYS A 73 -6.09 10.09 -15.07
C LYS A 73 -6.71 11.04 -16.10
N LYS A 74 -6.96 12.28 -15.69
CA LYS A 74 -7.50 13.34 -16.54
C LYS A 74 -6.69 14.61 -16.37
N LYS A 75 -6.34 15.22 -17.49
CA LYS A 75 -5.72 16.55 -17.52
C LYS A 75 -6.76 17.59 -17.04
N MET A 76 -6.40 18.43 -16.06
CA MET A 76 -7.33 19.36 -15.45
C MET A 76 -6.91 20.82 -15.58
N PHE A 77 -5.67 21.16 -15.25
CA PHE A 77 -5.21 22.56 -15.19
C PHE A 77 -3.96 22.74 -16.07
N GLY A 78 -4.15 23.37 -17.25
CA GLY A 78 -3.07 23.53 -18.21
C GLY A 78 -2.55 22.19 -18.75
N ASP A 79 -1.30 22.17 -19.20
CA ASP A 79 -0.69 20.99 -19.83
C ASP A 79 0.17 20.17 -18.86
N ASP A 80 0.35 20.65 -17.64
CA ASP A 80 1.29 20.10 -16.69
C ASP A 80 0.64 19.42 -15.45
N ILE A 81 -0.69 19.54 -15.29
CA ILE A 81 -1.38 18.99 -14.13
C ILE A 81 -2.44 17.95 -14.55
N MET A 82 -2.36 16.76 -13.94
CA MET A 82 -3.37 15.71 -14.04
C MET A 82 -3.96 15.41 -12.67
N VAL A 83 -5.22 15.04 -12.67
CA VAL A 83 -5.90 14.43 -11.50
C VAL A 83 -6.19 12.98 -11.85
N GLY A 84 -5.94 12.09 -10.90
CA GLY A 84 -6.17 10.66 -11.07
C GLY A 84 -6.95 10.05 -9.93
N VAL A 85 -7.73 9.02 -10.25
CA VAL A 85 -8.38 8.14 -9.30
C VAL A 85 -7.89 6.73 -9.57
N SER A 86 -7.53 6.00 -8.51
CA SER A 86 -7.09 4.61 -8.64
C SER A 86 -7.81 3.70 -7.65
N ALA A 87 -7.97 2.46 -8.06
CA ALA A 87 -8.38 1.34 -7.21
C ALA A 87 -7.37 0.21 -7.35
N GLU A 88 -6.96 -0.34 -6.22
CA GLU A 88 -5.94 -1.38 -6.13
C GLU A 88 -6.48 -2.54 -5.28
N TYR A 89 -6.05 -3.76 -5.54
CA TYR A 89 -6.23 -4.91 -4.67
C TYR A 89 -4.87 -5.46 -4.28
N LEU A 90 -4.58 -5.45 -2.99
CA LEU A 90 -3.37 -6.00 -2.38
C LEU A 90 -3.76 -7.19 -1.49
N LYS A 91 -3.06 -8.31 -1.65
CA LYS A 91 -3.08 -9.44 -0.72
C LYS A 91 -1.66 -9.76 -0.30
N ILE A 92 -1.43 -9.85 1.00
CA ILE A 92 -0.18 -10.32 1.61
C ILE A 92 -0.50 -11.55 2.44
N GLU A 93 0.26 -12.61 2.25
CA GLU A 93 0.16 -13.86 3.00
C GLU A 93 1.55 -14.24 3.51
N ASP A 94 1.67 -14.42 4.82
CA ASP A 94 2.93 -14.70 5.48
C ASP A 94 2.79 -15.87 6.46
N GLU A 95 3.62 -16.90 6.26
CA GLU A 95 3.65 -18.12 7.08
C GLU A 95 4.95 -18.22 7.91
N SER A 96 5.77 -17.17 7.93
CA SER A 96 7.09 -17.20 8.58
C SER A 96 7.04 -17.16 10.11
N HIS A 97 5.87 -16.90 10.67
CA HIS A 97 5.70 -16.69 12.10
C HIS A 97 5.33 -17.95 12.85
N THR A 98 5.72 -17.99 14.12
CA THR A 98 5.33 -19.06 15.05
C THR A 98 4.82 -18.44 16.34
N GLU A 99 3.80 -19.06 16.92
CA GLU A 99 3.26 -18.72 18.24
C GLU A 99 3.50 -19.88 19.20
N ARG A 100 3.96 -19.55 20.41
CA ARG A 100 4.11 -20.53 21.48
C ARG A 100 2.80 -20.66 22.24
N VAL A 101 2.23 -21.85 22.23
CA VAL A 101 0.99 -22.19 22.94
C VAL A 101 1.29 -23.13 24.09
N PHE A 102 0.46 -23.11 25.13
CA PHE A 102 0.71 -23.79 26.38
C PHE A 102 -0.39 -24.79 26.71
N ASN A 103 0.03 -25.89 27.39
CA ASN A 103 -0.85 -26.83 28.07
C ASN A 103 -0.23 -27.12 29.45
N GLY A 104 -0.62 -26.33 30.46
CA GLY A 104 0.05 -26.36 31.77
C GLY A 104 1.55 -26.05 31.61
N PRO A 105 2.46 -26.95 32.08
CA PRO A 105 3.90 -26.75 31.95
C PRO A 105 4.46 -27.06 30.54
N ALA A 106 3.68 -27.73 29.70
CA ALA A 106 4.11 -28.08 28.33
C ALA A 106 3.84 -26.93 27.37
N SER A 107 4.73 -26.70 26.42
CA SER A 107 4.53 -25.73 25.35
C SER A 107 4.94 -26.31 24.02
N VAL A 108 4.29 -25.82 22.95
CA VAL A 108 4.62 -26.14 21.56
C VAL A 108 4.60 -24.87 20.73
N ASN A 109 5.49 -24.79 19.74
CA ASN A 109 5.47 -23.69 18.77
C ASN A 109 4.62 -24.10 17.57
N LEU A 110 3.58 -23.33 17.28
CA LEU A 110 2.69 -23.52 16.14
C LEU A 110 3.00 -22.52 15.05
N ARG A 111 2.96 -22.98 13.80
CA ARG A 111 3.02 -22.07 12.66
C ARG A 111 1.75 -21.24 12.61
N VAL A 112 1.94 -19.96 12.38
CA VAL A 112 0.88 -18.98 12.20
C VAL A 112 0.95 -18.46 10.76
N THR A 113 -0.19 -18.44 10.11
CA THR A 113 -0.36 -17.77 8.81
C THR A 113 -1.11 -16.47 9.03
N GLU A 114 -0.50 -15.37 8.63
CA GLU A 114 -1.13 -14.04 8.59
C GLU A 114 -1.55 -13.72 7.18
N ILE A 115 -2.81 -13.38 6.98
CA ILE A 115 -3.35 -12.96 5.69
C ILE A 115 -3.94 -11.57 5.85
N VAL A 116 -3.41 -10.62 5.08
CA VAL A 116 -3.90 -9.25 5.03
C VAL A 116 -4.33 -8.97 3.60
N TRP A 117 -5.53 -8.44 3.44
CA TRP A 117 -5.95 -7.90 2.16
C TRP A 117 -6.51 -6.49 2.32
N VAL A 118 -6.26 -5.66 1.32
CA VAL A 118 -6.71 -4.28 1.33
C VAL A 118 -7.06 -3.80 -0.08
N VAL A 119 -8.09 -2.97 -0.15
CA VAL A 119 -8.55 -2.28 -1.36
C VAL A 119 -8.39 -0.78 -1.14
N PRO A 120 -7.26 -0.18 -1.56
CA PRO A 120 -7.09 1.26 -1.61
C PRO A 120 -7.95 1.88 -2.71
N LEU A 121 -8.65 2.97 -2.37
CA LEU A 121 -9.24 3.92 -3.32
C LEU A 121 -8.55 5.25 -3.14
N GLU A 122 -7.79 5.70 -4.13
CA GLU A 122 -6.89 6.85 -4.01
C GLU A 122 -7.26 7.95 -5.01
N LEU A 123 -7.21 9.20 -4.55
CA LEU A 123 -7.28 10.41 -5.36
C LEU A 123 -5.92 11.10 -5.35
N SER A 124 -5.38 11.38 -6.52
CA SER A 124 -4.02 11.91 -6.70
C SER A 124 -4.00 13.11 -7.63
N VAL A 125 -3.04 14.00 -7.38
CA VAL A 125 -2.68 15.08 -8.30
C VAL A 125 -1.25 14.84 -8.75
N TYR A 126 -1.00 14.95 -10.05
CA TYR A 126 0.29 14.76 -10.68
C TYR A 126 0.73 16.03 -11.36
N TYR A 127 1.98 16.41 -11.14
CA TYR A 127 2.66 17.51 -11.80
C TYR A 127 3.77 16.96 -12.69
N LYS A 128 3.76 17.38 -13.93
CA LYS A 128 4.75 17.00 -14.91
C LYS A 128 6.05 17.77 -14.69
N ILE A 129 7.17 17.05 -14.72
CA ILE A 129 8.50 17.64 -14.69
C ILE A 129 8.93 17.96 -16.13
N PRO A 130 9.57 19.11 -16.39
CA PRO A 130 10.14 19.42 -17.71
C PRO A 130 11.06 18.29 -18.17
N ARG A 131 10.94 17.89 -19.39
CA ARG A 131 11.49 16.63 -19.90
C ARG A 131 12.80 16.77 -20.66
N PHE A 132 13.45 15.61 -20.79
CA PHE A 132 14.71 15.44 -21.52
C PHE A 132 14.53 14.87 -22.93
N SER A 133 13.36 14.32 -23.27
CA SER A 133 13.14 13.63 -24.53
C SER A 133 11.69 13.70 -24.98
N ASP A 134 11.44 13.56 -26.28
CA ASP A 134 10.10 13.60 -26.88
C ASP A 134 9.25 12.37 -26.58
N SER A 135 9.87 11.28 -26.17
CA SER A 135 9.20 10.02 -25.91
C SER A 135 9.06 9.70 -24.43
N PHE A 136 9.74 10.45 -23.55
CA PHE A 136 9.80 10.17 -22.12
C PHE A 136 9.43 11.39 -21.29
N GLY A 137 8.53 11.21 -20.36
CA GLY A 137 8.10 12.22 -19.39
C GLY A 137 8.30 11.74 -17.97
N LEU A 138 8.64 12.66 -17.06
CA LEU A 138 8.68 12.43 -15.62
C LEU A 138 7.57 13.22 -14.95
N TYR A 139 7.07 12.70 -13.83
CA TYR A 139 6.09 13.39 -13.01
C TYR A 139 6.33 13.15 -11.52
N LEU A 140 5.85 14.10 -10.73
CA LEU A 140 5.66 13.98 -9.28
C LEU A 140 4.16 14.00 -8.99
N GLY A 141 3.74 13.24 -8.03
CA GLY A 141 2.35 13.20 -7.62
C GLY A 141 2.22 13.01 -6.12
N GLY A 142 1.01 13.15 -5.67
CA GLY A 142 0.63 12.86 -4.30
C GLY A 142 -0.87 12.97 -4.13
N GLY A 143 -1.36 12.41 -3.06
CA GLY A 143 -2.78 12.39 -2.83
C GLY A 143 -3.16 11.75 -1.50
N MET A 144 -4.45 11.45 -1.42
CA MET A 144 -5.05 10.77 -0.29
C MET A 144 -5.96 9.65 -0.77
N GLY A 145 -6.22 8.70 0.12
CA GLY A 145 -7.10 7.58 -0.18
C GLY A 145 -7.82 7.06 1.04
N VAL A 146 -8.84 6.26 0.78
CA VAL A 146 -9.53 5.48 1.80
C VAL A 146 -9.21 4.01 1.56
N TYR A 147 -8.78 3.33 2.62
CA TYR A 147 -8.38 1.94 2.57
C TYR A 147 -9.43 1.07 3.27
N PHE A 148 -9.91 0.09 2.53
CA PHE A 148 -10.81 -0.96 3.01
C PHE A 148 -10.00 -2.23 3.16
N GLY A 149 -9.70 -2.62 4.39
CA GLY A 149 -8.86 -3.77 4.66
C GLY A 149 -9.50 -4.78 5.59
N ASP A 150 -8.89 -5.96 5.63
CA ASP A 150 -9.21 -7.01 6.58
C ASP A 150 -7.96 -7.83 6.90
N ARG A 151 -8.03 -8.62 7.96
CA ARG A 151 -6.98 -9.51 8.42
C ARG A 151 -7.57 -10.84 8.85
N GLU A 152 -6.98 -11.92 8.38
CA GLU A 152 -7.24 -13.29 8.85
C GLU A 152 -5.95 -13.84 9.45
N ARG A 153 -6.05 -14.39 10.66
CA ARG A 153 -4.98 -15.14 11.32
C ARG A 153 -5.37 -16.60 11.37
N GLN A 154 -4.48 -17.46 10.94
CA GLN A 154 -4.70 -18.90 10.96
C GLN A 154 -3.67 -19.59 11.84
N ILE A 155 -4.14 -20.42 12.76
CA ILE A 155 -3.32 -21.31 13.61
C ILE A 155 -3.81 -22.72 13.41
N PHE A 156 -2.95 -23.59 12.87
CA PHE A 156 -3.30 -24.98 12.55
C PHE A 156 -4.53 -25.05 11.63
N ASN A 157 -5.67 -25.54 12.09
CA ASN A 157 -6.93 -25.66 11.34
C ASN A 157 -7.98 -24.60 11.71
N MET A 158 -7.64 -23.65 12.57
CA MET A 158 -8.54 -22.59 12.99
C MET A 158 -8.16 -21.26 12.36
N LYS A 159 -9.18 -20.47 12.02
CA LYS A 159 -9.08 -19.14 11.45
C LYS A 159 -9.84 -18.16 12.32
N THR A 160 -9.33 -16.94 12.41
CA THR A 160 -10.07 -15.85 13.04
C THR A 160 -11.21 -15.38 12.15
N GLU A 161 -12.30 -14.99 12.82
CA GLU A 161 -13.41 -14.27 12.19
C GLU A 161 -13.33 -12.79 12.53
N THR A 162 -13.54 -11.94 11.54
CA THR A 162 -13.57 -10.49 11.72
C THR A 162 -14.86 -10.08 12.42
N LYS A 163 -14.72 -9.38 13.56
CA LYS A 163 -15.85 -8.84 14.34
C LYS A 163 -16.15 -7.39 13.96
N SER A 164 -15.12 -6.57 13.75
CA SER A 164 -15.24 -5.20 13.26
C SER A 164 -13.97 -4.75 12.55
N LYS A 165 -14.12 -3.79 11.65
CA LYS A 165 -13.01 -3.17 10.92
C LYS A 165 -13.29 -1.69 10.68
N ASP A 166 -12.24 -0.89 10.80
CA ASP A 166 -12.29 0.55 10.54
C ASP A 166 -11.74 0.85 9.14
N GLN A 167 -12.20 1.95 8.56
CA GLN A 167 -11.61 2.50 7.35
C GLN A 167 -10.45 3.41 7.72
N ALA A 168 -9.41 3.42 6.90
CA ALA A 168 -8.25 4.30 7.10
C ALA A 168 -8.23 5.42 6.06
N LEU A 169 -7.94 6.62 6.51
CA LEU A 169 -7.48 7.69 5.64
C LEU A 169 -5.98 7.57 5.47
N ASN A 170 -5.52 7.60 4.23
CA ASN A 170 -4.12 7.42 3.87
C ASN A 170 -3.62 8.60 3.03
N PHE A 171 -2.32 8.86 3.12
CA PHE A 171 -1.61 9.82 2.27
C PHE A 171 -0.48 9.13 1.53
N HIS A 172 -0.24 9.58 0.30
CA HIS A 172 0.86 9.05 -0.50
C HIS A 172 1.53 10.16 -1.31
N ILE A 173 2.79 9.92 -1.61
CA ILE A 173 3.55 10.68 -2.60
C ILE A 173 4.09 9.71 -3.64
N ALA A 174 4.10 10.14 -4.89
CA ALA A 174 4.54 9.33 -6.00
C ALA A 174 5.51 10.09 -6.91
N THR A 175 6.43 9.37 -7.50
CA THR A 175 7.22 9.83 -8.63
C THR A 175 7.21 8.75 -9.68
N GLY A 176 7.18 9.15 -10.95
CA GLY A 176 7.13 8.17 -12.01
C GLY A 176 7.64 8.70 -13.33
N GLY A 177 7.78 7.75 -14.24
CA GLY A 177 8.14 8.00 -15.62
C GLY A 177 7.15 7.35 -16.57
N GLU A 178 6.96 8.00 -17.68
CA GLU A 178 6.09 7.53 -18.75
C GLU A 178 6.85 7.54 -20.07
N TYR A 179 6.88 6.38 -20.74
CA TYR A 179 7.48 6.21 -22.05
C TYR A 179 6.40 5.98 -23.11
N ASN A 180 6.30 6.88 -24.07
CA ASN A 180 5.36 6.79 -25.19
C ASN A 180 5.79 5.70 -26.18
N ILE A 181 5.05 4.62 -26.25
CA ILE A 181 5.24 3.54 -27.23
C ILE A 181 4.66 3.98 -28.58
N ASN A 182 3.49 4.60 -28.55
CA ASN A 182 2.84 5.19 -29.71
C ASN A 182 1.88 6.33 -29.30
N ARG A 183 1.07 6.81 -30.25
CA ARG A 183 0.17 7.96 -30.00
C ARG A 183 -0.87 7.72 -28.90
N ASN A 184 -1.24 6.47 -28.62
CA ASN A 184 -2.32 6.15 -27.68
C ASN A 184 -1.85 5.26 -26.53
N LEU A 185 -0.62 4.74 -26.57
CA LEU A 185 -0.11 3.78 -25.59
C LEU A 185 1.22 4.24 -25.01
N SER A 186 1.32 4.17 -23.69
CA SER A 186 2.56 4.45 -22.96
C SER A 186 2.83 3.39 -21.90
N ALA A 187 4.10 3.09 -21.69
CA ALA A 187 4.54 2.33 -20.52
C ALA A 187 4.75 3.29 -19.34
N VAL A 188 4.28 2.91 -18.16
CA VAL A 188 4.39 3.72 -16.94
C VAL A 188 5.19 2.94 -15.91
N PHE A 189 6.12 3.63 -15.26
CA PHE A 189 6.82 3.18 -14.08
C PHE A 189 6.57 4.19 -12.96
N GLU A 190 6.21 3.71 -11.76
CA GLU A 190 5.89 4.58 -10.62
C GLU A 190 6.49 4.03 -9.34
N ILE A 191 7.07 4.94 -8.55
CA ILE A 191 7.51 4.69 -7.19
C ILE A 191 6.60 5.51 -6.29
N THR A 192 5.90 4.84 -5.37
CA THR A 192 5.00 5.49 -4.42
C THR A 192 5.46 5.17 -3.01
N PHE A 193 5.56 6.20 -2.18
CA PHE A 193 5.63 6.06 -0.74
C PHE A 193 4.25 6.37 -0.16
N ARG A 194 3.75 5.46 0.67
CA ARG A 194 2.45 5.61 1.32
C ARG A 194 2.55 5.35 2.81
N GLU A 195 1.65 5.96 3.57
CA GLU A 195 1.52 5.80 5.01
C GLU A 195 0.04 5.62 5.32
N GLY A 196 -0.32 4.49 5.91
CA GLY A 196 -1.69 4.21 6.29
C GLY A 196 -1.82 3.07 7.27
N GLU A 197 -2.81 3.21 8.15
CA GLU A 197 -3.14 2.21 9.16
C GLU A 197 -4.64 2.01 9.26
N TYR A 198 -5.07 0.78 9.51
CA TYR A 198 -6.46 0.49 9.85
C TYR A 198 -6.54 -0.53 10.99
N LYS A 199 -7.68 -0.55 11.68
CA LYS A 199 -7.90 -1.45 12.81
C LYS A 199 -8.85 -2.57 12.42
N VAL A 200 -8.53 -3.77 12.92
CA VAL A 200 -9.37 -4.96 12.75
C VAL A 200 -9.48 -5.66 14.09
N LYS A 201 -10.72 -5.91 14.52
CA LYS A 201 -11.00 -6.79 15.64
C LYS A 201 -11.40 -8.15 15.10
N SER A 202 -10.71 -9.18 15.54
CA SER A 202 -10.96 -10.56 15.12
C SER A 202 -10.91 -11.51 16.31
N SER A 203 -11.55 -12.67 16.17
CA SER A 203 -11.64 -13.65 17.23
C SER A 203 -11.57 -15.06 16.65
N PHE A 204 -10.83 -15.96 17.31
CA PHE A 204 -10.94 -17.39 17.03
C PHE A 204 -12.26 -17.95 17.55
N PRO A 205 -12.80 -19.01 16.92
CA PRO A 205 -14.01 -19.69 17.41
C PRO A 205 -13.87 -20.30 18.82
N SER A 206 -12.63 -20.57 19.25
CA SER A 206 -12.29 -21.18 20.54
C SER A 206 -11.00 -20.57 21.09
N ASP A 207 -10.87 -20.55 22.40
CA ASP A 207 -9.65 -20.22 23.15
C ASP A 207 -8.66 -21.39 23.25
N GLN A 208 -8.98 -22.53 22.63
CA GLN A 208 -8.16 -23.75 22.67
C GLN A 208 -8.02 -24.39 21.29
N VAL A 209 -6.82 -24.88 20.98
CA VAL A 209 -6.53 -25.72 19.81
C VAL A 209 -6.18 -27.14 20.24
N THR A 210 -6.70 -28.15 19.55
CA THR A 210 -6.39 -29.56 19.81
C THR A 210 -5.35 -30.06 18.81
N ILE A 211 -4.20 -30.56 19.32
CA ILE A 211 -3.09 -31.09 18.55
C ILE A 211 -2.74 -32.47 19.09
N ASN A 212 -2.81 -33.49 18.25
CA ASN A 212 -2.52 -34.88 18.63
C ASN A 212 -3.26 -35.33 19.90
N GLY A 213 -4.51 -34.87 20.06
CA GLY A 213 -5.34 -35.20 21.23
C GLY A 213 -5.10 -34.36 22.48
N SER A 214 -4.09 -33.49 22.51
CA SER A 214 -3.81 -32.55 23.60
C SER A 214 -4.39 -31.17 23.28
N ARG A 215 -4.97 -30.52 24.30
CA ARG A 215 -5.54 -29.17 24.19
C ARG A 215 -4.49 -28.13 24.60
N TYR A 216 -4.35 -27.07 23.82
CA TYR A 216 -3.44 -25.96 24.11
C TYR A 216 -4.23 -24.65 24.11
N ASP A 217 -3.96 -23.80 25.10
CA ASP A 217 -4.60 -22.50 25.21
C ASP A 217 -3.98 -21.53 24.21
N ILE A 218 -4.83 -20.75 23.56
CA ILE A 218 -4.45 -19.70 22.59
C ILE A 218 -5.15 -18.40 22.97
N GLN A 219 -4.59 -17.28 22.53
CA GLN A 219 -5.30 -16.02 22.60
C GLN A 219 -6.51 -16.06 21.64
N GLN A 220 -7.72 -15.81 22.18
CA GLN A 220 -8.94 -15.86 21.40
C GLN A 220 -9.19 -14.56 20.63
N ASP A 221 -9.12 -13.41 21.31
CA ASP A 221 -9.50 -12.11 20.78
C ASP A 221 -8.26 -11.26 20.42
N TYR A 222 -8.32 -10.61 19.28
CA TYR A 222 -7.30 -9.68 18.79
C TYR A 222 -7.93 -8.34 18.44
N ASP A 223 -7.35 -7.26 18.97
CA ASP A 223 -7.63 -5.88 18.56
C ASP A 223 -6.40 -5.36 17.83
N SER A 224 -6.35 -5.56 16.53
CA SER A 224 -5.13 -5.41 15.74
C SER A 224 -5.11 -4.12 14.95
N LYS A 225 -3.91 -3.55 14.78
CA LYS A 225 -3.62 -2.44 13.93
C LYS A 225 -2.72 -2.91 12.79
N VAL A 226 -3.19 -2.75 11.57
CA VAL A 226 -2.46 -3.14 10.36
C VAL A 226 -1.91 -1.88 9.71
N PHE A 227 -0.60 -1.88 9.49
CA PHE A 227 0.11 -0.80 8.81
C PHE A 227 0.42 -1.25 7.38
N ILE A 228 0.02 -0.43 6.41
CA ILE A 228 0.36 -0.58 4.98
C ILE A 228 1.20 0.63 4.61
N ASP A 229 2.37 0.70 5.19
CA ASP A 229 3.33 1.76 5.00
C ASP A 229 4.56 1.23 4.23
N GLY A 230 5.23 2.13 3.50
CA GLY A 230 6.44 1.79 2.79
C GLY A 230 6.41 2.10 1.31
N LEU A 231 7.32 1.42 0.61
CA LEU A 231 7.59 1.65 -0.80
C LEU A 231 6.74 0.72 -1.67
N LYS A 232 6.13 1.30 -2.69
CA LYS A 232 5.42 0.59 -3.76
C LYS A 232 6.13 0.86 -5.08
N LEU A 233 6.49 -0.19 -5.80
CA LEU A 233 7.09 -0.13 -7.14
C LEU A 233 6.05 -0.64 -8.14
N GLY A 234 5.66 0.21 -9.09
CA GLY A 234 4.59 -0.05 -10.03
C GLY A 234 5.03 -0.05 -11.49
N LEU A 235 4.41 -0.94 -12.26
CA LEU A 235 4.48 -0.97 -13.72
C LEU A 235 3.07 -0.99 -14.29
N GLY A 236 2.83 -0.19 -15.32
CA GLY A 236 1.53 -0.09 -15.96
C GLY A 236 1.61 0.20 -17.45
N LEU A 237 0.46 0.05 -18.10
CA LEU A 237 0.29 0.46 -19.49
C LEU A 237 -0.88 1.45 -19.55
N SER A 238 -0.58 2.69 -19.93
CA SER A 238 -1.58 3.75 -20.10
C SER A 238 -2.11 3.76 -21.52
N TYR A 239 -3.42 3.63 -21.65
CA TYR A 239 -4.12 3.90 -22.90
C TYR A 239 -4.79 5.27 -22.85
N TYR A 240 -4.49 6.10 -23.82
CA TYR A 240 -4.98 7.47 -23.96
C TYR A 240 -6.11 7.56 -24.96
N PHE A 241 -7.16 8.24 -24.55
CA PHE A 241 -8.28 8.61 -25.40
C PHE A 241 -8.08 10.04 -25.91
N ASN A 242 -8.30 10.23 -27.19
CA ASN A 242 -8.23 11.54 -27.85
C ASN A 242 -9.57 12.26 -27.77
#